data_b062f5a8efa579c48320d24b2969cfe3
#
_entry.id   b062f5a8efa579c48320d24b2969cfe3
#
_cell.length_a   1.000
_cell.length_b   1.000
_cell.length_c   1.000
_cell.angle_alpha   90.00
_cell.angle_beta   90.00
_cell.angle_gamma   90.00
#
_symmetry.space_group_name_H-M   'P 1'
#
loop_
_entity.id
_entity.type
_entity.pdbx_description
1 polymer ?
#
loop_
_entity_poly.entity_id
_entity_poly.type
_entity_poly.pdbx_seq_one_letter_code
_entity_poly.pdbx_strand_id
1 'polypeptide(L)'
;SFFLNARFSSVSFATVSWVDVFTRPVYNEVFIDSVRYCQLNKGLCLHAWCLMSNHAHLVFSRSGQYSHSDILRDLKKFTSKKLIEAIENNPSESRKEWMLNIFRNAGQNKINNKDFQFWQQDNHPIELFSPSVTFQKIDYVHNNPVVAGIVSEADHYLHSSARDYLGNKGVLDVEILERPMSLEGHVISY
;
A
#
# COMPACT_ATOMS: atom_id res chain seq x y z
N SER A 1 -25.11 11.08 2.68
CA SER A 1 -24.09 10.66 1.70
C SER A 1 -22.78 10.38 2.44
N PHE A 2 -22.19 9.22 2.26
CA PHE A 2 -20.95 8.78 2.93
C PHE A 2 -19.77 9.73 2.67
N PHE A 3 -19.73 10.37 1.49
CA PHE A 3 -18.70 11.34 1.12
C PHE A 3 -18.76 12.67 1.89
N LEU A 4 -19.87 13.02 2.54
CA LEU A 4 -20.02 14.34 3.17
C LEU A 4 -19.21 14.50 4.47
N ASN A 5 -18.83 13.41 5.13
CA ASN A 5 -18.14 13.43 6.42
C ASN A 5 -16.85 12.59 6.48
N ALA A 6 -16.55 11.77 5.47
CA ALA A 6 -15.35 10.96 5.44
C ALA A 6 -14.22 11.66 4.68
N ARG A 7 -13.07 11.81 5.32
CA ARG A 7 -11.85 12.29 4.64
C ARG A 7 -11.09 11.08 4.11
N PHE A 8 -10.94 11.05 2.79
CA PHE A 8 -10.17 10.03 2.11
C PHE A 8 -8.75 10.55 1.85
N SER A 9 -7.78 9.68 1.94
CA SER A 9 -6.40 9.96 1.56
C SER A 9 -5.84 8.87 0.67
N SER A 10 -4.94 9.24 -0.21
CA SER A 10 -4.13 8.29 -0.94
C SER A 10 -2.66 8.44 -0.57
N VAL A 11 -1.93 7.33 -0.63
CA VAL A 11 -0.49 7.31 -0.48
C VAL A 11 0.13 6.28 -1.40
N SER A 12 1.31 6.61 -1.92
CA SER A 12 2.19 5.65 -2.58
C SER A 12 3.55 5.71 -1.90
N PHE A 13 4.12 4.58 -1.58
CA PHE A 13 5.43 4.52 -0.94
C PHE A 13 6.24 3.32 -1.45
N ALA A 14 7.51 3.55 -1.72
CA ALA A 14 8.40 2.61 -2.34
C ALA A 14 9.53 2.18 -1.40
N THR A 15 10.09 1.01 -1.66
CA THR A 15 11.33 0.54 -1.02
C THR A 15 12.50 1.45 -1.40
N VAL A 16 13.47 1.58 -0.51
CA VAL A 16 14.73 2.28 -0.83
C VAL A 16 15.36 1.65 -2.07
N SER A 17 15.84 2.52 -2.97
CA SER A 17 16.45 2.13 -4.24
C SER A 17 15.57 1.24 -5.12
N TRP A 18 14.25 1.25 -4.91
CA TRP A 18 13.28 0.45 -5.67
C TRP A 18 13.57 -1.06 -5.67
N VAL A 19 14.11 -1.56 -4.56
CA VAL A 19 14.42 -2.99 -4.42
C VAL A 19 13.15 -3.83 -4.49
N ASP A 20 13.11 -4.81 -5.39
CA ASP A 20 11.98 -5.73 -5.58
C ASP A 20 11.89 -6.76 -4.44
N VAL A 21 11.42 -6.33 -3.28
CA VAL A 21 11.28 -7.19 -2.09
C VAL A 21 10.07 -8.11 -2.23
N PHE A 22 8.95 -7.58 -2.72
CA PHE A 22 7.64 -8.25 -2.73
C PHE A 22 7.46 -9.25 -3.89
N THR A 23 8.55 -9.91 -4.27
CA THR A 23 8.56 -11.02 -5.24
C THR A 23 8.43 -12.39 -4.58
N ARG A 24 8.42 -12.45 -3.24
CA ARG A 24 8.27 -13.69 -2.47
C ARG A 24 7.06 -13.62 -1.55
N PRO A 25 6.23 -14.68 -1.48
CA PRO A 25 5.01 -14.71 -0.67
C PRO A 25 5.25 -14.31 0.80
N VAL A 26 6.33 -14.77 1.41
CA VAL A 26 6.65 -14.46 2.83
C VAL A 26 6.71 -12.95 3.11
N TYR A 27 7.22 -12.15 2.19
CA TYR A 27 7.31 -10.70 2.38
C TYR A 27 5.96 -10.02 2.09
N ASN A 28 5.19 -10.54 1.14
CA ASN A 28 3.83 -10.08 0.87
C ASN A 28 2.95 -10.29 2.11
N GLU A 29 3.04 -11.45 2.76
CA GLU A 29 2.29 -11.77 3.98
C GLU A 29 2.65 -10.82 5.13
N VAL A 30 3.93 -10.49 5.32
CA VAL A 30 4.34 -9.51 6.34
C VAL A 30 3.69 -8.14 6.11
N PHE A 31 3.63 -7.68 4.86
CA PHE A 31 2.96 -6.43 4.53
C PHE A 31 1.45 -6.51 4.80
N ILE A 32 0.80 -7.56 4.32
CA ILE A 32 -0.65 -7.80 4.48
C ILE A 32 -1.03 -7.86 5.97
N ASP A 33 -0.29 -8.59 6.78
CA ASP A 33 -0.54 -8.69 8.22
C ASP A 33 -0.34 -7.35 8.94
N SER A 34 0.60 -6.55 8.48
CA SER A 34 0.82 -5.19 9.01
C SER A 34 -0.36 -4.26 8.69
N VAL A 35 -0.93 -4.37 7.49
CA VAL A 35 -2.15 -3.62 7.11
C VAL A 35 -3.34 -4.08 7.97
N ARG A 36 -3.55 -5.40 8.14
CA ARG A 36 -4.58 -5.96 9.02
C ARG A 36 -4.44 -5.45 10.45
N TYR A 37 -3.21 -5.41 10.96
CA TYR A 37 -2.97 -4.86 12.30
C TYR A 37 -3.43 -3.40 12.40
N CYS A 38 -3.15 -2.58 11.40
CA CYS A 38 -3.59 -1.19 11.38
C CYS A 38 -5.11 -1.07 11.25
N GLN A 39 -5.77 -1.96 10.51
CA GLN A 39 -7.23 -2.04 10.45
C GLN A 39 -7.83 -2.33 11.83
N LEU A 40 -7.32 -3.33 12.52
CA LEU A 40 -7.84 -3.77 13.81
C LEU A 40 -7.51 -2.81 14.98
N ASN A 41 -6.35 -2.16 14.95
CA ASN A 41 -5.81 -1.47 16.13
C ASN A 41 -5.59 0.03 15.95
N LYS A 42 -5.59 0.53 14.71
CA LYS A 42 -5.30 1.93 14.40
C LYS A 42 -6.44 2.67 13.68
N GLY A 43 -7.54 1.96 13.42
CA GLY A 43 -8.69 2.53 12.73
C GLY A 43 -8.42 2.83 11.25
N LEU A 44 -7.54 2.07 10.60
CA LEU A 44 -7.37 2.13 9.16
C LEU A 44 -8.61 1.55 8.47
N CYS A 45 -9.33 2.37 7.70
CA CYS A 45 -10.41 1.94 6.82
C CYS A 45 -9.86 1.92 5.38
N LEU A 46 -9.65 0.74 4.83
CA LEU A 46 -9.04 0.55 3.51
C LEU A 46 -10.12 0.57 2.44
N HIS A 47 -9.97 1.39 1.40
CA HIS A 47 -10.91 1.48 0.27
C HIS A 47 -10.31 0.93 -1.02
N ALA A 48 -9.03 1.15 -1.28
CA ALA A 48 -8.31 0.47 -2.36
C ALA A 48 -6.85 0.28 -1.99
N TRP A 49 -6.25 -0.78 -2.52
CA TRP A 49 -4.82 -1.05 -2.34
C TRP A 49 -4.25 -1.87 -3.49
N CYS A 50 -2.96 -1.74 -3.67
CA CYS A 50 -2.17 -2.58 -4.56
C CYS A 50 -0.74 -2.66 -4.03
N LEU A 51 -0.21 -3.87 -3.87
CA LEU A 51 1.18 -4.13 -3.51
C LEU A 51 1.93 -4.62 -4.74
N MET A 52 2.79 -3.78 -5.29
CA MET A 52 3.70 -4.12 -6.39
C MET A 52 5.01 -4.71 -5.84
N SER A 53 5.91 -5.14 -6.71
CA SER A 53 7.18 -5.79 -6.30
C SER A 53 8.06 -4.92 -5.39
N ASN A 54 7.97 -3.60 -5.49
CA ASN A 54 8.83 -2.64 -4.79
C ASN A 54 8.12 -1.40 -4.23
N HIS A 55 6.81 -1.33 -4.35
CA HIS A 55 6.03 -0.22 -3.82
C HIS A 55 4.58 -0.63 -3.53
N ALA A 56 3.92 0.17 -2.72
CA ALA A 56 2.51 -0.01 -2.37
C ALA A 56 1.71 1.26 -2.60
N HIS A 57 0.45 1.08 -2.98
CA HIS A 57 -0.55 2.13 -3.09
C HIS A 57 -1.71 1.83 -2.15
N LEU A 58 -2.18 2.84 -1.42
CA LEU A 58 -3.35 2.76 -0.56
C LEU A 58 -4.28 3.94 -0.83
N VAL A 59 -5.58 3.67 -0.86
CA VAL A 59 -6.64 4.67 -0.69
C VAL A 59 -7.38 4.29 0.58
N PHE A 60 -7.44 5.20 1.54
CA PHE A 60 -7.93 4.89 2.86
C PHE A 60 -8.59 6.10 3.54
N SER A 61 -9.43 5.82 4.51
CA SER A 61 -9.94 6.75 5.50
C SER A 61 -9.58 6.24 6.91
N ARG A 62 -10.07 6.91 7.91
CA ARG A 62 -9.81 6.51 9.29
C ARG A 62 -11.08 6.47 10.11
N SER A 63 -11.11 5.57 11.08
CA SER A 63 -12.00 5.57 12.22
C SER A 63 -11.20 5.79 13.50
N GLY A 64 -11.76 6.55 14.46
CA GLY A 64 -11.11 6.77 15.74
C GLY A 64 -10.11 7.93 15.76
N GLN A 65 -9.15 7.88 16.70
CA GLN A 65 -8.35 9.03 17.12
C GLN A 65 -7.06 9.28 16.32
N TYR A 66 -6.55 8.27 15.64
CA TYR A 66 -5.28 8.40 14.91
C TYR A 66 -5.48 9.19 13.62
N SER A 67 -4.55 10.10 13.31
CA SER A 67 -4.54 10.81 12.03
C SER A 67 -4.09 9.88 10.88
N HIS A 68 -4.37 10.25 9.63
CA HIS A 68 -3.86 9.52 8.45
C HIS A 68 -2.33 9.42 8.47
N SER A 69 -1.64 10.48 8.90
CA SER A 69 -0.17 10.49 9.03
C SER A 69 0.32 9.55 10.13
N ASP A 70 -0.39 9.47 11.27
CA ASP A 70 -0.03 8.54 12.35
C ASP A 70 -0.18 7.08 11.92
N ILE A 71 -1.29 6.75 11.25
CA ILE A 71 -1.53 5.40 10.72
C ILE A 71 -0.43 5.01 9.73
N LEU A 72 -0.11 5.89 8.78
CA LEU A 72 0.93 5.63 7.79
C LEU A 72 2.32 5.51 8.44
N ARG A 73 2.66 6.39 9.37
CA ARG A 73 3.93 6.33 10.12
C ARG A 73 4.07 4.98 10.83
N ASP A 74 3.03 4.56 11.54
CA ASP A 74 3.04 3.31 12.30
C ASP A 74 3.09 2.09 11.37
N LEU A 75 2.33 2.10 10.27
CA LEU A 75 2.40 1.06 9.23
C LEU A 75 3.81 0.94 8.66
N LYS A 76 4.42 2.04 8.23
CA LYS A 76 5.79 2.05 7.66
C LYS A 76 6.82 1.60 8.69
N LYS A 77 6.73 2.04 9.93
CA LYS A 77 7.64 1.64 11.00
C LYS A 77 7.54 0.14 11.30
N PHE A 78 6.32 -0.37 11.42
CA PHE A 78 6.08 -1.77 11.74
C PHE A 78 6.49 -2.69 10.59
N THR A 79 6.08 -2.38 9.36
CA THR A 79 6.47 -3.16 8.17
C THR A 79 7.97 -3.14 7.95
N SER A 80 8.64 -1.99 8.10
CA SER A 80 10.09 -1.88 7.96
C SER A 80 10.83 -2.85 8.89
N LYS A 81 10.48 -2.83 10.17
CA LYS A 81 11.08 -3.75 11.15
C LYS A 81 10.84 -5.21 10.79
N LYS A 82 9.59 -5.59 10.53
CA LYS A 82 9.20 -6.97 10.25
C LYS A 82 9.78 -7.51 8.94
N LEU A 83 9.88 -6.66 7.91
CA LEU A 83 10.46 -7.08 6.63
C LEU A 83 11.97 -7.24 6.73
N ILE A 84 12.68 -6.38 7.44
CA ILE A 84 14.11 -6.58 7.71
C ILE A 84 14.34 -7.89 8.47
N GLU A 85 13.59 -8.14 9.56
CA GLU A 85 13.65 -9.39 10.32
C GLU A 85 13.37 -10.62 9.42
N ALA A 86 12.35 -10.55 8.56
CA ALA A 86 12.00 -11.63 7.65
C ALA A 86 13.10 -11.91 6.62
N ILE A 87 13.74 -10.86 6.08
CA ILE A 87 14.87 -11.01 5.15
C ILE A 87 16.08 -11.63 5.85
N GLU A 88 16.43 -11.14 7.05
CA GLU A 88 17.55 -11.66 7.86
C GLU A 88 17.37 -13.15 8.17
N ASN A 89 16.17 -13.56 8.54
CA ASN A 89 15.87 -14.91 8.97
C ASN A 89 15.49 -15.88 7.83
N ASN A 90 15.40 -15.44 6.58
CA ASN A 90 15.05 -16.30 5.46
C ASN A 90 16.29 -17.03 4.92
N PRO A 91 16.46 -18.34 5.15
CA PRO A 91 17.63 -19.08 4.67
C PRO A 91 17.66 -19.25 3.16
N SER A 92 16.49 -19.12 2.49
CA SER A 92 16.34 -19.30 1.04
C SER A 92 16.43 -17.99 0.25
N GLU A 93 16.71 -16.85 0.89
CA GLU A 93 16.84 -15.56 0.21
C GLU A 93 18.27 -15.34 -0.29
N SER A 94 18.49 -15.62 -1.56
CA SER A 94 19.80 -15.47 -2.20
C SER A 94 20.27 -14.02 -2.30
N ARG A 95 19.35 -13.03 -2.26
CA ARG A 95 19.64 -11.59 -2.34
C ARG A 95 19.82 -10.94 -0.95
N LYS A 96 19.78 -11.75 0.14
CA LYS A 96 19.77 -11.29 1.53
C LYS A 96 20.83 -10.23 1.79
N GLU A 97 22.10 -10.55 1.59
CA GLU A 97 23.22 -9.66 1.89
C GLU A 97 23.15 -8.37 1.06
N TRP A 98 22.81 -8.49 -0.21
CA TRP A 98 22.67 -7.36 -1.10
C TRP A 98 21.54 -6.41 -0.65
N MET A 99 20.36 -6.95 -0.34
CA MET A 99 19.22 -6.14 0.12
C MET A 99 19.49 -5.47 1.46
N LEU A 100 20.03 -6.22 2.44
CA LEU A 100 20.33 -5.69 3.77
C LEU A 100 21.39 -4.59 3.70
N ASN A 101 22.41 -4.72 2.83
CA ASN A 101 23.41 -3.69 2.63
C ASN A 101 22.79 -2.39 2.08
N ILE A 102 21.87 -2.46 1.12
CA ILE A 102 21.16 -1.28 0.60
C ILE A 102 20.39 -0.58 1.73
N PHE A 103 19.58 -1.32 2.48
CA PHE A 103 18.75 -0.76 3.55
C PHE A 103 19.58 -0.22 4.72
N ARG A 104 20.70 -0.87 5.06
CA ARG A 104 21.62 -0.41 6.10
C ARG A 104 22.33 0.88 5.68
N ASN A 105 22.86 0.94 4.47
CA ASN A 105 23.53 2.13 3.97
C ASN A 105 22.59 3.35 3.91
N ALA A 106 21.33 3.13 3.51
CA ALA A 106 20.32 4.18 3.52
C ALA A 106 19.98 4.66 4.94
N GLY A 107 20.01 3.77 5.94
CA GLY A 107 19.76 4.11 7.35
C GLY A 107 20.92 4.93 7.96
N GLN A 108 22.14 4.54 7.70
CA GLN A 108 23.36 5.20 8.26
C GLN A 108 23.52 6.66 7.83
N ASN A 109 23.03 7.01 6.66
CA ASN A 109 23.12 8.37 6.12
C ASN A 109 22.15 9.37 6.76
N LYS A 110 21.38 8.98 7.80
CA LYS A 110 20.35 9.82 8.42
C LYS A 110 20.41 9.78 9.94
N ILE A 111 20.43 10.96 10.52
CA ILE A 111 20.56 11.20 11.99
C ILE A 111 19.45 10.49 12.80
N ASN A 112 18.30 10.24 12.19
CA ASN A 112 17.13 9.68 12.88
C ASN A 112 16.91 8.17 12.66
N ASN A 113 17.69 7.51 11.78
CA ASN A 113 17.58 6.08 11.52
C ASN A 113 18.77 5.35 12.13
N LYS A 114 18.52 4.49 13.10
CA LYS A 114 19.60 3.85 13.86
C LYS A 114 20.33 2.76 13.09
N ASP A 115 19.61 1.93 12.29
CA ASP A 115 20.23 0.74 11.67
C ASP A 115 19.84 0.52 10.20
N PHE A 116 18.56 0.70 9.85
CA PHE A 116 18.03 0.42 8.51
C PHE A 116 17.00 1.47 8.07
N GLN A 117 16.95 1.71 6.77
CA GLN A 117 15.83 2.40 6.12
C GLN A 117 15.25 1.48 5.04
N PHE A 118 14.03 1.00 5.23
CA PHE A 118 13.35 0.11 4.27
C PHE A 118 12.54 0.90 3.23
N TRP A 119 11.71 1.84 3.70
CA TRP A 119 10.88 2.69 2.86
C TRP A 119 11.57 4.02 2.54
N GLN A 120 11.36 4.51 1.32
CA GLN A 120 11.75 5.88 0.96
C GLN A 120 11.04 6.87 1.88
N GLN A 121 11.65 8.03 2.09
CA GLN A 121 11.08 9.13 2.88
C GLN A 121 10.20 10.03 2.01
N ASP A 122 9.58 11.04 2.65
CA ASP A 122 8.78 12.08 2.00
C ASP A 122 7.47 11.60 1.33
N ASN A 123 6.98 10.43 1.73
CA ASN A 123 5.66 9.96 1.35
C ASN A 123 4.63 10.43 2.38
N HIS A 124 3.80 11.38 1.99
CA HIS A 124 2.71 11.89 2.82
C HIS A 124 1.36 11.48 2.24
N PRO A 125 0.36 11.21 3.09
CA PRO A 125 -1.01 11.02 2.62
C PRO A 125 -1.49 12.29 1.91
N ILE A 126 -2.06 12.14 0.72
CA ILE A 126 -2.66 13.22 -0.06
C ILE A 126 -4.17 13.13 0.14
N GLU A 127 -4.79 14.17 0.63
CA GLU A 127 -6.24 14.23 0.83
C GLU A 127 -6.97 14.28 -0.53
N LEU A 128 -8.04 13.50 -0.63
CA LEU A 128 -8.88 13.38 -1.83
C LEU A 128 -10.17 14.17 -1.59
N PHE A 129 -10.29 15.34 -2.22
CA PHE A 129 -11.33 16.32 -1.91
C PHE A 129 -12.67 16.11 -2.63
N SER A 130 -12.76 15.19 -3.59
CA SER A 130 -13.99 14.93 -4.31
C SER A 130 -14.18 13.47 -4.68
N PRO A 131 -15.43 13.03 -4.88
CA PRO A 131 -15.72 11.68 -5.38
C PRO A 131 -15.00 11.38 -6.69
N SER A 132 -14.96 12.32 -7.64
CA SER A 132 -14.28 12.13 -8.93
C SER A 132 -12.80 11.83 -8.74
N VAL A 133 -12.09 12.63 -7.95
CA VAL A 133 -10.66 12.43 -7.66
C VAL A 133 -10.43 11.11 -6.91
N THR A 134 -11.34 10.75 -5.99
CA THR A 134 -11.24 9.50 -5.25
C THR A 134 -11.35 8.29 -6.18
N PHE A 135 -12.34 8.26 -7.06
CA PHE A 135 -12.50 7.15 -8.00
C PHE A 135 -11.41 7.10 -9.06
N GLN A 136 -10.94 8.23 -9.55
CA GLN A 136 -9.78 8.30 -10.42
C GLN A 136 -8.54 7.65 -9.75
N LYS A 137 -8.38 7.89 -8.44
CA LYS A 137 -7.26 7.31 -7.70
C LYS A 137 -7.44 5.82 -7.44
N ILE A 138 -8.65 5.36 -7.19
CA ILE A 138 -8.97 3.92 -7.06
C ILE A 138 -8.67 3.21 -8.39
N ASP A 139 -9.14 3.75 -9.51
CA ASP A 139 -8.89 3.20 -10.84
C ASP A 139 -7.38 3.14 -11.14
N TYR A 140 -6.64 4.20 -10.82
CA TYR A 140 -5.18 4.22 -10.94
C TYR A 140 -4.53 3.11 -10.10
N VAL A 141 -4.93 2.93 -8.83
CA VAL A 141 -4.37 1.91 -7.94
C VAL A 141 -4.62 0.51 -8.50
N HIS A 142 -5.84 0.23 -8.95
CA HIS A 142 -6.20 -1.08 -9.50
C HIS A 142 -5.53 -1.38 -10.84
N ASN A 143 -5.31 -0.36 -11.66
CA ASN A 143 -4.72 -0.54 -12.99
C ASN A 143 -3.18 -0.66 -12.99
N ASN A 144 -2.52 -0.42 -11.87
CA ASN A 144 -1.06 -0.49 -11.77
C ASN A 144 -0.46 -1.80 -12.31
N PRO A 145 -0.94 -3.00 -11.91
CA PRO A 145 -0.37 -4.25 -12.41
C PRO A 145 -0.66 -4.52 -13.88
N VAL A 146 -1.73 -3.93 -14.45
CA VAL A 146 -2.03 -4.00 -15.88
C VAL A 146 -1.05 -3.13 -16.67
N VAL A 147 -0.86 -1.87 -16.24
CA VAL A 147 0.11 -0.95 -16.86
C VAL A 147 1.53 -1.49 -16.78
N ALA A 148 1.87 -2.18 -15.68
CA ALA A 148 3.16 -2.84 -15.52
C ALA A 148 3.31 -4.13 -16.37
N GLY A 149 2.25 -4.56 -17.06
CA GLY A 149 2.26 -5.77 -17.88
C GLY A 149 2.32 -7.09 -17.09
N ILE A 150 1.95 -7.06 -15.81
CA ILE A 150 1.98 -8.25 -14.93
C ILE A 150 0.74 -9.12 -15.16
N VAL A 151 -0.40 -8.49 -15.35
CA VAL A 151 -1.69 -9.14 -15.64
C VAL A 151 -2.40 -8.40 -16.77
N SER A 152 -3.31 -9.08 -17.47
CA SER A 152 -4.16 -8.46 -18.51
C SER A 152 -5.37 -7.73 -17.94
N GLU A 153 -5.89 -8.20 -16.81
CA GLU A 153 -7.06 -7.65 -16.11
C GLU A 153 -6.71 -7.37 -14.65
N ALA A 154 -7.18 -6.22 -14.12
CA ALA A 154 -6.80 -5.75 -12.79
C ALA A 154 -7.18 -6.72 -11.66
N ASP A 155 -8.34 -7.39 -11.77
CA ASP A 155 -8.86 -8.34 -10.77
C ASP A 155 -8.10 -9.68 -10.75
N HIS A 156 -7.29 -9.96 -11.77
CA HIS A 156 -6.41 -11.13 -11.79
C HIS A 156 -5.19 -10.95 -10.86
N TYR A 157 -4.88 -9.72 -10.45
CA TYR A 157 -3.76 -9.48 -9.55
C TYR A 157 -4.14 -9.72 -8.09
N LEU A 158 -3.52 -10.73 -7.45
CA LEU A 158 -3.89 -11.18 -6.11
C LEU A 158 -3.65 -10.10 -5.04
N HIS A 159 -2.56 -9.36 -5.14
CA HIS A 159 -2.18 -8.35 -4.14
C HIS A 159 -2.76 -6.97 -4.48
N SER A 160 -4.05 -6.94 -4.78
CA SER A 160 -4.85 -5.76 -5.07
C SER A 160 -6.30 -5.95 -4.64
N SER A 161 -6.98 -4.85 -4.37
CA SER A 161 -8.43 -4.83 -4.09
C SER A 161 -9.29 -4.79 -5.35
N ALA A 162 -8.75 -4.87 -6.55
CA ALA A 162 -9.54 -4.78 -7.77
C ALA A 162 -10.64 -5.86 -7.83
N ARG A 163 -10.35 -7.08 -7.36
CA ARG A 163 -11.32 -8.18 -7.31
C ARG A 163 -12.49 -7.94 -6.36
N ASP A 164 -12.25 -7.20 -5.25
CA ASP A 164 -13.30 -6.86 -4.29
C ASP A 164 -14.37 -5.99 -4.94
N TYR A 165 -13.98 -5.08 -5.83
CA TYR A 165 -14.86 -4.21 -6.61
C TYR A 165 -15.68 -4.96 -7.67
N LEU A 166 -15.32 -6.20 -7.99
CA LEU A 166 -16.11 -7.11 -8.84
C LEU A 166 -16.92 -8.14 -8.03
N GLY A 167 -17.02 -7.96 -6.72
CA GLY A 167 -17.77 -8.84 -5.84
C GLY A 167 -17.06 -10.14 -5.44
N ASN A 168 -15.78 -10.26 -5.73
CA ASN A 168 -14.95 -11.41 -5.33
C ASN A 168 -14.14 -11.02 -4.09
N LYS A 169 -14.08 -11.89 -3.07
CA LYS A 169 -13.33 -11.61 -1.86
C LYS A 169 -11.82 -11.58 -2.13
N GLY A 170 -11.18 -10.46 -1.80
CA GLY A 170 -9.74 -10.28 -1.82
C GLY A 170 -9.03 -10.73 -0.54
N VAL A 171 -7.76 -10.38 -0.43
CA VAL A 171 -6.86 -10.82 0.66
C VAL A 171 -7.03 -9.96 1.93
N LEU A 172 -7.34 -8.68 1.77
CA LEU A 172 -7.60 -7.73 2.86
C LEU A 172 -9.09 -7.35 2.86
N ASP A 173 -9.61 -6.98 4.02
CA ASP A 173 -10.95 -6.41 4.10
C ASP A 173 -10.93 -4.98 3.55
N VAL A 174 -11.86 -4.70 2.63
CA VAL A 174 -11.96 -3.43 1.92
C VAL A 174 -13.40 -2.90 2.04
N GLU A 175 -13.52 -1.65 2.44
CA GLU A 175 -14.80 -0.92 2.40
C GLU A 175 -15.01 -0.35 1.00
N ILE A 176 -15.86 -1.03 0.22
CA ILE A 176 -16.15 -0.64 -1.17
C ILE A 176 -16.85 0.71 -1.19
N LEU A 177 -16.35 1.61 -2.02
CA LEU A 177 -17.01 2.88 -2.32
C LEU A 177 -17.86 2.72 -3.57
N GLU A 178 -19.14 3.09 -3.47
CA GLU A 178 -20.05 3.09 -4.62
C GLU A 178 -19.79 4.31 -5.50
N ARG A 179 -19.59 4.09 -6.80
CA ARG A 179 -19.41 5.16 -7.77
C ARG A 179 -20.72 5.91 -7.99
N PRO A 180 -20.78 7.23 -7.80
CA PRO A 180 -21.98 7.99 -8.12
C PRO A 180 -22.35 7.84 -9.60
N MET A 181 -23.64 7.71 -9.91
CA MET A 181 -24.15 7.57 -11.29
C MET A 181 -23.68 8.67 -12.23
N SER A 182 -23.44 9.89 -11.72
CA SER A 182 -22.89 11.02 -12.48
C SER A 182 -21.44 10.80 -12.98
N LEU A 183 -20.74 9.80 -12.45
CA LEU A 183 -19.37 9.44 -12.83
C LEU A 183 -19.32 8.13 -13.64
N GLU A 184 -20.46 7.50 -13.88
CA GLU A 184 -20.54 6.33 -14.77
C GLU A 184 -20.34 6.81 -16.22
N GLY A 185 -19.27 6.35 -16.86
CA GLY A 185 -18.96 6.70 -18.25
C GLY A 185 -17.65 7.46 -18.47
N HIS A 186 -16.96 7.88 -17.42
CA HIS A 186 -15.61 8.44 -17.53
C HIS A 186 -14.56 7.34 -17.32
N VAL A 187 -14.48 6.40 -18.24
CA VAL A 187 -13.33 5.52 -18.35
C VAL A 187 -12.21 6.33 -18.97
N ILE A 188 -11.23 6.72 -18.19
CA ILE A 188 -10.02 7.37 -18.70
C ILE A 188 -9.20 6.29 -19.38
N SER A 189 -9.13 6.35 -20.73
CA SER A 189 -8.12 5.59 -21.47
C SER A 189 -6.75 6.22 -21.20
N TYR A 190 -5.83 5.44 -20.68
CA TYR A 190 -4.42 5.79 -20.49
C TYR A 190 -3.61 5.51 -21.74
#